data_0458cb139977ef06382a6b39ab97fc23
#
_entry.id   0458cb139977ef06382a6b39ab97fc23
#
_cell.length_a   1.000
_cell.length_b   1.000
_cell.length_c   1.000
_cell.angle_alpha   90.00
_cell.angle_beta   90.00
_cell.angle_gamma   90.00
#
_symmetry.space_group_name_H-M   'P 1'
#
loop_
_entity.id
_entity.type
_entity.pdbx_description
1 polymer ?
#
loop_
_entity_poly.entity_id
_entity_poly.type
_entity_poly.pdbx_seq_one_letter_code
_entity_poly.pdbx_strand_id
1 'polypeptide(L)'
;MKRRRTVVRFGGGFISRLGPSKTTMYRKLEPKLLTILREGYTRKLFLGDLLGGLTVGVVALPLAIALAIASGAKPEQGLYTAIFAGFVIAVLGGSRAQISGPTGAFIVIVYGVIQKYGYDGLVVATLIAGVLLIIAGLARMGAFLKFVPYPVVVGFTSGIALIIFSSQVGDFLGMKIENLPADLVAKWSTYFQNIPSIDLPTVGVAAASLLVIVLWPKVTHRVPGQLVAILVVTAVVQYFGIPVETIQTRFGGVPNTLPSPHLPVVTWGLVQQMFTPALTIAILAGLESLLSAVVADGMMGTRHRSNMELVAQGFGNITSVIFGGIPATGAIARTATNIKSGGRTPISAVIHCVFLLLVLLVVGKWAALIPMATLAAVLVVVAYNMCEWREFVHLLKSPRGDVAVLLATFLLTVFIDLTTAIQVGILMAAFLFLQKMSTESHVALITENLKDDEEFQARDMTGIEIPKGVEVFELYGSLFFGAVRQFKESIRVVAAKPRVLILRMRQVSSIDASGIRVLEELAEEANAGGYVIVFSAVSRSVYRVMRQTGFVEKVGRKNFAGDIFTALVIAKQHLDSPAAKQ
;
A
#
# COMPACT_ATOMS: atom_id res chain seq x y z
N MET A 1 18.65 -49.11 18.78
CA MET A 1 18.62 -47.95 17.86
C MET A 1 19.02 -46.67 18.62
N LYS A 2 20.25 -46.23 18.43
CA LYS A 2 20.87 -45.11 19.16
C LYS A 2 20.54 -43.75 18.48
N ARG A 3 19.81 -42.88 19.17
CA ARG A 3 19.66 -41.47 18.76
C ARG A 3 20.92 -40.68 19.20
N ARG A 4 21.69 -40.23 18.22
CA ARG A 4 22.78 -39.26 18.45
C ARG A 4 22.16 -37.85 18.68
N ARG A 5 22.39 -37.28 19.87
CA ARG A 5 22.19 -35.85 20.16
C ARG A 5 23.41 -35.10 19.65
N THR A 6 23.23 -34.23 18.69
CA THR A 6 24.26 -33.28 18.25
C THR A 6 24.18 -32.04 19.15
N VAL A 7 25.20 -31.88 19.97
CA VAL A 7 25.39 -30.66 20.79
C VAL A 7 26.03 -29.61 19.90
N VAL A 8 25.33 -28.49 19.62
CA VAL A 8 25.91 -27.33 18.93
C VAL A 8 26.54 -26.44 19.99
N ARG A 9 27.88 -26.40 20.00
CA ARG A 9 28.68 -25.44 20.78
C ARG A 9 28.53 -24.04 20.17
N PHE A 10 27.97 -23.09 20.92
CA PHE A 10 28.06 -21.67 20.62
C PHE A 10 29.45 -21.15 21.02
N GLY A 11 30.35 -21.01 20.02
CA GLY A 11 31.60 -20.30 20.16
C GLY A 11 31.36 -18.78 20.13
N GLY A 12 31.77 -18.08 21.19
CA GLY A 12 31.75 -16.62 21.26
C GLY A 12 32.72 -16.03 20.24
N GLY A 13 32.17 -15.45 19.17
CA GLY A 13 32.90 -14.63 18.20
C GLY A 13 32.34 -13.20 18.24
N PHE A 14 33.21 -12.25 18.54
CA PHE A 14 32.99 -10.80 18.46
C PHE A 14 32.55 -10.43 17.04
N ILE A 15 31.24 -10.25 16.80
CA ILE A 15 30.75 -9.74 15.53
C ILE A 15 30.98 -8.22 15.53
N SER A 16 32.10 -7.81 14.93
CA SER A 16 32.32 -6.42 14.54
C SER A 16 31.19 -5.96 13.64
N ARG A 17 30.47 -4.92 14.04
CA ARG A 17 29.45 -4.25 13.22
C ARG A 17 30.13 -3.54 12.05
N LEU A 18 30.38 -4.25 10.97
CA LEU A 18 30.54 -3.65 9.65
C LEU A 18 29.14 -3.16 9.23
N GLY A 19 29.00 -1.86 9.01
CA GLY A 19 27.82 -1.29 8.33
C GLY A 19 27.56 -2.05 7.02
N PRO A 20 26.35 -1.98 6.44
CA PRO A 20 26.00 -2.77 5.26
C PRO A 20 27.05 -2.55 4.17
N SER A 21 27.77 -3.61 3.80
CA SER A 21 28.82 -3.54 2.77
C SER A 21 28.21 -2.98 1.48
N LYS A 22 28.99 -2.23 0.70
CA LYS A 22 28.54 -1.70 -0.62
C LYS A 22 27.91 -2.80 -1.48
N THR A 23 28.39 -4.03 -1.40
CA THR A 23 27.82 -5.22 -2.07
C THR A 23 26.37 -5.55 -1.64
N THR A 24 26.02 -5.35 -0.38
CA THR A 24 24.62 -5.55 0.10
C THR A 24 23.72 -4.42 -0.38
N MET A 25 24.27 -3.23 -0.61
CA MET A 25 23.55 -2.07 -1.13
C MET A 25 23.17 -2.26 -2.62
N TYR A 26 24.10 -2.73 -3.46
CA TYR A 26 23.86 -3.01 -4.88
C TYR A 26 22.82 -4.11 -5.09
N ARG A 27 22.81 -5.17 -4.26
CA ARG A 27 21.81 -6.25 -4.34
C ARG A 27 20.36 -5.80 -4.11
N LYS A 28 20.13 -4.65 -3.47
CA LYS A 28 18.78 -4.11 -3.21
C LYS A 28 18.19 -3.31 -4.37
N LEU A 29 19.03 -2.81 -5.29
CA LEU A 29 18.66 -2.05 -6.49
C LEU A 29 18.99 -2.80 -7.79
N GLU A 30 19.00 -4.13 -7.76
CA GLU A 30 19.25 -4.96 -8.93
C GLU A 30 17.92 -5.51 -9.46
N PRO A 31 17.63 -5.42 -10.78
CA PRO A 31 16.45 -6.04 -11.39
C PRO A 31 16.38 -7.54 -11.13
N LYS A 32 15.18 -8.07 -10.91
CA LYS A 32 14.98 -9.52 -10.69
C LYS A 32 15.31 -10.35 -11.91
N LEU A 33 15.11 -9.82 -13.11
CA LEU A 33 15.48 -10.49 -14.36
C LEU A 33 16.97 -10.88 -14.37
N LEU A 34 17.86 -9.97 -13.98
CA LEU A 34 19.31 -10.25 -13.92
C LEU A 34 19.63 -11.36 -12.90
N THR A 35 18.93 -11.38 -11.77
CA THR A 35 19.09 -12.44 -10.76
C THR A 35 18.72 -13.80 -11.34
N ILE A 36 17.58 -13.89 -12.06
CA ILE A 36 17.08 -15.15 -12.62
C ILE A 36 18.00 -15.65 -13.74
N LEU A 37 18.48 -14.76 -14.60
CA LEU A 37 19.44 -15.13 -15.64
C LEU A 37 20.75 -15.69 -15.06
N ARG A 38 21.20 -15.18 -13.92
CA ARG A 38 22.37 -15.70 -13.19
C ARG A 38 22.09 -17.01 -12.45
N GLU A 39 20.87 -17.19 -11.93
CA GLU A 39 20.44 -18.44 -11.27
C GLU A 39 20.30 -19.60 -12.26
N GLY A 40 20.21 -19.31 -13.57
CA GLY A 40 20.00 -20.27 -14.65
C GLY A 40 18.55 -20.38 -15.06
N TYR A 41 18.28 -20.11 -16.33
CA TYR A 41 16.94 -20.15 -16.92
C TYR A 41 16.72 -21.45 -17.71
N THR A 42 15.77 -22.27 -17.27
CA THR A 42 15.55 -23.61 -17.82
C THR A 42 14.41 -23.65 -18.82
N ARG A 43 14.38 -24.68 -19.72
CA ARG A 43 13.25 -24.90 -20.64
C ARG A 43 11.91 -25.07 -19.94
N LYS A 44 11.90 -25.65 -18.74
CA LYS A 44 10.67 -25.82 -17.93
C LYS A 44 10.13 -24.45 -17.48
N LEU A 45 10.99 -23.56 -17.03
CA LEU A 45 10.62 -22.17 -16.70
C LEU A 45 10.11 -21.43 -17.92
N PHE A 46 10.77 -21.57 -19.08
CA PHE A 46 10.34 -20.92 -20.34
C PHE A 46 8.93 -21.35 -20.75
N LEU A 47 8.61 -22.64 -20.72
CA LEU A 47 7.27 -23.13 -21.07
C LEU A 47 6.20 -22.60 -20.09
N GLY A 48 6.50 -22.54 -18.79
CA GLY A 48 5.61 -21.94 -17.80
C GLY A 48 5.40 -20.45 -18.04
N ASP A 49 6.47 -19.71 -18.30
CA ASP A 49 6.42 -18.28 -18.57
C ASP A 49 5.72 -17.97 -19.91
N LEU A 50 5.88 -18.82 -20.90
CA LEU A 50 5.20 -18.72 -22.19
C LEU A 50 3.68 -18.87 -22.01
N LEU A 51 3.25 -19.92 -21.32
CA LEU A 51 1.83 -20.16 -21.05
C LEU A 51 1.24 -19.04 -20.18
N GLY A 52 1.94 -18.63 -19.12
CA GLY A 52 1.52 -17.54 -18.24
C GLY A 52 1.40 -16.23 -18.98
N GLY A 53 2.43 -15.84 -19.73
CA GLY A 53 2.47 -14.59 -20.49
C GLY A 53 1.38 -14.51 -21.58
N LEU A 54 1.19 -15.59 -22.35
CA LEU A 54 0.13 -15.66 -23.37
C LEU A 54 -1.26 -15.59 -22.74
N THR A 55 -1.52 -16.38 -21.69
CA THR A 55 -2.81 -16.39 -20.99
C THR A 55 -3.17 -14.99 -20.49
N VAL A 56 -2.20 -14.32 -19.84
CA VAL A 56 -2.45 -12.96 -19.35
C VAL A 56 -2.57 -11.95 -20.48
N GLY A 57 -1.82 -12.12 -21.58
CA GLY A 57 -1.93 -11.26 -22.75
C GLY A 57 -3.33 -11.25 -23.36
N VAL A 58 -3.91 -12.44 -23.48
CA VAL A 58 -5.28 -12.63 -23.96
C VAL A 58 -6.31 -11.92 -23.04
N VAL A 59 -6.13 -12.00 -21.71
CA VAL A 59 -7.00 -11.32 -20.72
C VAL A 59 -6.81 -9.81 -20.74
N ALA A 60 -5.57 -9.37 -20.86
CA ALA A 60 -5.22 -7.97 -20.71
C ALA A 60 -5.61 -7.11 -21.94
N LEU A 61 -5.71 -7.72 -23.11
CA LEU A 61 -6.05 -7.01 -24.35
C LEU A 61 -7.35 -6.19 -24.24
N PRO A 62 -8.51 -6.84 -24.00
CA PRO A 62 -9.77 -6.10 -23.88
C PRO A 62 -9.79 -5.19 -22.66
N LEU A 63 -9.16 -5.62 -21.59
CA LEU A 63 -9.15 -4.87 -20.34
C LEU A 63 -8.33 -3.57 -20.50
N ALA A 64 -7.21 -3.59 -21.21
CA ALA A 64 -6.41 -2.39 -21.45
C ALA A 64 -7.16 -1.36 -22.29
N ILE A 65 -7.88 -1.81 -23.31
CA ILE A 65 -8.75 -0.97 -24.15
C ILE A 65 -9.87 -0.34 -23.29
N ALA A 66 -10.60 -1.18 -22.55
CA ALA A 66 -11.73 -0.73 -21.72
C ALA A 66 -11.29 0.27 -20.65
N LEU A 67 -10.15 0.03 -19.98
CA LEU A 67 -9.61 0.93 -18.96
C LEU A 67 -9.18 2.29 -19.54
N ALA A 68 -8.59 2.31 -20.74
CA ALA A 68 -8.25 3.56 -21.42
C ALA A 68 -9.49 4.38 -21.76
N ILE A 69 -10.50 3.76 -22.35
CA ILE A 69 -11.76 4.40 -22.70
C ILE A 69 -12.46 4.95 -21.43
N ALA A 70 -12.55 4.15 -20.38
CA ALA A 70 -13.12 4.59 -19.11
C ALA A 70 -12.35 5.74 -18.45
N SER A 71 -11.07 5.87 -18.77
CA SER A 71 -10.21 6.98 -18.32
C SER A 71 -10.32 8.23 -19.20
N GLY A 72 -11.21 8.24 -20.22
CA GLY A 72 -11.31 9.34 -21.18
C GLY A 72 -10.18 9.40 -22.19
N ALA A 73 -9.39 8.33 -22.30
CA ALA A 73 -8.29 8.18 -23.24
C ALA A 73 -8.73 7.38 -24.48
N LYS A 74 -7.91 7.38 -25.52
CA LYS A 74 -8.17 6.59 -26.72
C LYS A 74 -7.91 5.10 -26.47
N PRO A 75 -8.61 4.18 -27.17
CA PRO A 75 -8.47 2.73 -26.99
C PRO A 75 -7.02 2.23 -27.06
N GLU A 76 -6.27 2.72 -28.05
CA GLU A 76 -4.87 2.34 -28.27
C GLU A 76 -3.92 2.75 -27.14
N GLN A 77 -4.22 3.84 -26.43
CA GLN A 77 -3.36 4.35 -25.34
C GLN A 77 -3.24 3.36 -24.19
N GLY A 78 -4.30 2.57 -23.93
CA GLY A 78 -4.26 1.47 -22.96
C GLY A 78 -3.34 0.32 -23.41
N LEU A 79 -3.35 0.00 -24.70
CA LEU A 79 -2.47 -1.01 -25.26
C LEU A 79 -1.01 -0.55 -25.25
N TYR A 80 -0.75 0.71 -25.63
CA TYR A 80 0.60 1.29 -25.55
C TYR A 80 1.15 1.23 -24.12
N THR A 81 0.32 1.54 -23.13
CA THR A 81 0.70 1.41 -21.72
C THR A 81 1.08 -0.02 -21.36
N ALA A 82 0.24 -1.00 -21.71
CA ALA A 82 0.49 -2.41 -21.38
C ALA A 82 1.75 -2.94 -22.08
N ILE A 83 2.05 -2.47 -23.30
CA ILE A 83 3.21 -2.88 -24.09
C ILE A 83 4.47 -2.20 -23.55
N PHE A 84 4.54 -0.87 -23.61
CA PHE A 84 5.77 -0.13 -23.37
C PHE A 84 6.11 -0.03 -21.87
N ALA A 85 5.16 0.41 -21.03
CA ALA A 85 5.38 0.45 -19.60
C ALA A 85 5.56 -0.96 -19.03
N GLY A 86 4.69 -1.90 -19.44
CA GLY A 86 4.77 -3.29 -19.03
C GLY A 86 6.13 -3.91 -19.31
N PHE A 87 6.69 -3.68 -20.51
CA PHE A 87 8.01 -4.17 -20.91
C PHE A 87 9.14 -3.60 -20.03
N VAL A 88 9.18 -2.28 -19.86
CA VAL A 88 10.21 -1.62 -19.04
C VAL A 88 10.14 -2.09 -17.58
N ILE A 89 8.93 -2.18 -17.02
CA ILE A 89 8.74 -2.65 -15.66
C ILE A 89 9.13 -4.13 -15.54
N ALA A 90 8.81 -4.98 -16.52
CA ALA A 90 9.20 -6.39 -16.53
C ALA A 90 10.73 -6.56 -16.51
N VAL A 91 11.45 -5.76 -17.30
CA VAL A 91 12.92 -5.85 -17.41
C VAL A 91 13.63 -5.28 -16.16
N LEU A 92 13.17 -4.13 -15.66
CA LEU A 92 13.80 -3.42 -14.54
C LEU A 92 13.20 -3.80 -13.18
N GLY A 93 12.08 -4.51 -13.13
CA GLY A 93 11.29 -4.74 -11.92
C GLY A 93 11.99 -5.50 -10.81
N GLY A 94 11.50 -5.26 -9.60
CA GLY A 94 11.93 -5.93 -8.37
C GLY A 94 11.14 -7.20 -8.04
N SER A 95 10.05 -7.49 -8.76
CA SER A 95 9.20 -8.67 -8.59
C SER A 95 9.54 -9.78 -9.59
N ARG A 96 9.24 -11.05 -9.23
CA ARG A 96 9.51 -12.20 -10.11
C ARG A 96 8.45 -12.43 -11.19
N ALA A 97 7.19 -12.15 -10.90
CA ALA A 97 6.09 -12.58 -11.80
C ALA A 97 5.00 -11.51 -11.96
N GLN A 98 5.29 -10.28 -11.58
CA GLN A 98 4.34 -9.18 -11.67
C GLN A 98 4.06 -8.81 -13.11
N ILE A 99 2.79 -8.56 -13.40
CA ILE A 99 2.32 -8.01 -14.66
C ILE A 99 1.90 -6.56 -14.41
N SER A 100 2.42 -5.64 -15.20
CA SER A 100 2.13 -4.21 -15.10
C SER A 100 1.42 -3.69 -16.35
N GLY A 101 0.72 -2.57 -16.19
CA GLY A 101 -0.02 -1.92 -17.27
C GLY A 101 -1.12 -1.00 -16.70
N PRO A 102 -2.11 -0.58 -17.51
CA PRO A 102 -3.20 0.25 -17.02
C PRO A 102 -4.07 -0.54 -16.02
N THR A 103 -4.51 0.12 -14.95
CA THR A 103 -5.38 -0.47 -13.92
C THR A 103 -6.60 0.39 -13.65
N GLY A 104 -7.64 -0.22 -13.05
CA GLY A 104 -8.88 0.47 -12.69
C GLY A 104 -8.66 1.61 -11.71
N ALA A 105 -7.65 1.52 -10.84
CA ALA A 105 -7.39 2.56 -9.85
C ALA A 105 -7.04 3.92 -10.47
N PHE A 106 -6.47 3.91 -11.67
CA PHE A 106 -6.14 5.16 -12.37
C PHE A 106 -7.32 5.81 -13.10
N ILE A 107 -8.43 5.11 -13.32
CA ILE A 107 -9.54 5.65 -14.13
C ILE A 107 -9.96 7.04 -13.63
N VAL A 108 -10.19 7.17 -12.34
CA VAL A 108 -10.72 8.41 -11.75
C VAL A 108 -9.75 9.58 -11.90
N ILE A 109 -8.47 9.37 -11.55
CA ILE A 109 -7.47 10.44 -11.62
C ILE A 109 -7.12 10.80 -13.06
N VAL A 110 -7.00 9.80 -13.93
CA VAL A 110 -6.69 10.02 -15.36
C VAL A 110 -7.83 10.74 -16.04
N TYR A 111 -9.08 10.30 -15.83
CA TYR A 111 -10.26 10.97 -16.35
C TYR A 111 -10.35 12.43 -15.90
N GLY A 112 -10.17 12.70 -14.59
CA GLY A 112 -10.20 14.05 -14.04
C GLY A 112 -9.12 14.97 -14.63
N VAL A 113 -7.91 14.45 -14.84
CA VAL A 113 -6.81 15.21 -15.44
C VAL A 113 -7.08 15.47 -16.92
N ILE A 114 -7.52 14.46 -17.68
CA ILE A 114 -7.82 14.62 -19.11
C ILE A 114 -8.95 15.63 -19.33
N GLN A 115 -10.02 15.56 -18.54
CA GLN A 115 -11.16 16.47 -18.65
C GLN A 115 -10.78 17.94 -18.36
N LYS A 116 -9.89 18.17 -17.42
CA LYS A 116 -9.53 19.52 -16.99
C LYS A 116 -8.34 20.11 -17.75
N TYR A 117 -7.36 19.28 -18.11
CA TYR A 117 -6.07 19.72 -18.64
C TYR A 117 -5.68 19.06 -19.97
N GLY A 118 -6.56 18.23 -20.52
CA GLY A 118 -6.28 17.47 -21.71
C GLY A 118 -5.26 16.35 -21.51
N TYR A 119 -4.96 15.65 -22.61
CA TYR A 119 -3.99 14.56 -22.58
C TYR A 119 -2.55 15.05 -22.30
N ASP A 120 -2.16 16.23 -22.77
CA ASP A 120 -0.84 16.82 -22.51
C ASP A 120 -0.62 17.08 -21.01
N GLY A 121 -1.67 17.52 -20.29
CA GLY A 121 -1.64 17.62 -18.83
C GLY A 121 -1.38 16.27 -18.16
N LEU A 122 -2.03 15.21 -18.65
CA LEU A 122 -1.78 13.85 -18.15
C LEU A 122 -0.34 13.39 -18.41
N VAL A 123 0.21 13.67 -19.58
CA VAL A 123 1.60 13.34 -19.90
C VAL A 123 2.56 14.00 -18.92
N VAL A 124 2.40 15.31 -18.67
CA VAL A 124 3.25 16.04 -17.70
C VAL A 124 3.07 15.49 -16.27
N ALA A 125 1.83 15.26 -15.82
CA ALA A 125 1.57 14.67 -14.51
C ALA A 125 2.25 13.30 -14.36
N THR A 126 2.20 12.45 -15.39
CA THR A 126 2.77 11.10 -15.35
C THR A 126 4.30 11.14 -15.43
N LEU A 127 4.90 12.06 -16.19
CA LEU A 127 6.35 12.28 -16.20
C LEU A 127 6.85 12.66 -14.81
N ILE A 128 6.20 13.62 -14.15
CA ILE A 128 6.54 14.04 -12.79
C ILE A 128 6.37 12.85 -11.83
N ALA A 129 5.26 12.10 -11.92
CA ALA A 129 5.01 10.92 -11.11
C ALA A 129 6.11 9.86 -11.29
N GLY A 130 6.54 9.63 -12.53
CA GLY A 130 7.64 8.72 -12.84
C GLY A 130 8.96 9.14 -12.16
N VAL A 131 9.30 10.43 -12.22
CA VAL A 131 10.48 10.97 -11.54
C VAL A 131 10.35 10.81 -10.01
N LEU A 132 9.18 11.12 -9.44
CA LEU A 132 8.92 10.95 -7.99
C LEU A 132 9.09 9.49 -7.56
N LEU A 133 8.63 8.51 -8.35
CA LEU A 133 8.79 7.08 -8.09
C LEU A 133 10.27 6.65 -8.14
N ILE A 134 11.04 7.16 -9.11
CA ILE A 134 12.48 6.90 -9.18
C ILE A 134 13.19 7.45 -7.94
N ILE A 135 12.90 8.70 -7.57
CA ILE A 135 13.45 9.32 -6.36
C ILE A 135 13.08 8.52 -5.13
N ALA A 136 11.81 8.13 -4.96
CA ALA A 136 11.34 7.32 -3.85
C ALA A 136 12.05 5.95 -3.76
N GLY A 137 12.26 5.29 -4.90
CA GLY A 137 13.00 4.03 -4.97
C GLY A 137 14.47 4.18 -4.59
N LEU A 138 15.15 5.21 -5.11
CA LEU A 138 16.55 5.53 -4.80
C LEU A 138 16.73 5.98 -3.33
N ALA A 139 15.78 6.75 -2.80
CA ALA A 139 15.72 7.16 -1.39
C ALA A 139 15.31 6.01 -0.45
N ARG A 140 15.07 4.79 -0.98
CA ARG A 140 14.68 3.57 -0.24
C ARG A 140 13.34 3.67 0.48
N MET A 141 12.42 4.44 -0.07
CA MET A 141 11.09 4.63 0.49
C MET A 141 10.13 3.45 0.23
N GLY A 142 10.56 2.39 -0.47
CA GLY A 142 9.73 1.21 -0.71
C GLY A 142 9.26 0.47 0.55
N ALA A 143 9.90 0.70 1.70
CA ALA A 143 9.41 0.23 2.98
C ALA A 143 8.26 1.09 3.54
N PHE A 144 8.26 2.40 3.28
CA PHE A 144 7.26 3.34 3.81
C PHE A 144 5.88 3.14 3.17
N LEU A 145 5.83 2.85 1.88
CA LEU A 145 4.56 2.58 1.20
C LEU A 145 3.81 1.35 1.71
N LYS A 146 4.50 0.45 2.46
CA LYS A 146 3.87 -0.69 3.16
C LYS A 146 3.10 -0.27 4.42
N PHE A 147 3.28 0.96 4.89
CA PHE A 147 2.60 1.47 6.09
C PHE A 147 1.27 2.16 5.79
N VAL A 148 0.77 2.11 4.54
CA VAL A 148 -0.58 2.59 4.27
C VAL A 148 -1.58 1.67 4.95
N PRO A 149 -2.45 2.20 5.81
CA PRO A 149 -3.39 1.40 6.59
C PRO A 149 -4.39 0.69 5.69
N TYR A 150 -4.70 -0.57 6.02
CA TYR A 150 -5.63 -1.40 5.25
C TYR A 150 -7.02 -0.78 5.06
N PRO A 151 -7.64 -0.13 6.10
CA PRO A 151 -8.92 0.57 5.91
C PRO A 151 -8.88 1.68 4.84
N VAL A 152 -7.75 2.38 4.68
CA VAL A 152 -7.58 3.38 3.61
C VAL A 152 -7.63 2.70 2.24
N VAL A 153 -6.91 1.59 2.09
CA VAL A 153 -6.87 0.85 0.82
C VAL A 153 -8.26 0.36 0.43
N VAL A 154 -8.96 -0.33 1.33
CA VAL A 154 -10.32 -0.85 1.06
C VAL A 154 -11.31 0.29 0.83
N GLY A 155 -11.18 1.40 1.57
CA GLY A 155 -12.05 2.57 1.40
C GLY A 155 -11.93 3.18 0.00
N PHE A 156 -10.70 3.48 -0.46
CA PHE A 156 -10.53 4.09 -1.78
C PHE A 156 -10.81 3.10 -2.92
N THR A 157 -10.43 1.82 -2.81
CA THR A 157 -10.71 0.85 -3.88
C THR A 157 -12.21 0.62 -4.05
N SER A 158 -12.97 0.55 -2.97
CA SER A 158 -14.44 0.45 -3.02
C SER A 158 -15.08 1.73 -3.58
N GLY A 159 -14.55 2.92 -3.22
CA GLY A 159 -14.99 4.19 -3.80
C GLY A 159 -14.74 4.27 -5.31
N ILE A 160 -13.54 3.90 -5.74
CA ILE A 160 -13.20 3.83 -7.18
C ILE A 160 -14.13 2.84 -7.91
N ALA A 161 -14.39 1.67 -7.32
CA ALA A 161 -15.27 0.68 -7.90
C ALA A 161 -16.69 1.23 -8.15
N LEU A 162 -17.23 1.99 -7.20
CA LEU A 162 -18.53 2.67 -7.36
C LEU A 162 -18.50 3.71 -8.48
N ILE A 163 -17.42 4.49 -8.58
CA ILE A 163 -17.27 5.49 -9.65
C ILE A 163 -17.16 4.82 -11.02
N ILE A 164 -16.37 3.72 -11.13
CA ILE A 164 -16.24 2.95 -12.38
C ILE A 164 -17.61 2.40 -12.77
N PHE A 165 -18.31 1.73 -11.86
CA PHE A 165 -19.66 1.22 -12.10
C PHE A 165 -20.56 2.33 -12.62
N SER A 166 -20.62 3.46 -11.92
CA SER A 166 -21.45 4.60 -12.30
C SER A 166 -21.08 5.17 -13.67
N SER A 167 -19.80 5.15 -14.07
CA SER A 167 -19.39 5.64 -15.39
C SER A 167 -19.80 4.72 -16.54
N GLN A 168 -20.10 3.44 -16.26
CA GLN A 168 -20.49 2.47 -17.29
C GLN A 168 -21.99 2.41 -17.54
N VAL A 169 -22.81 3.02 -16.68
CA VAL A 169 -24.29 2.97 -16.79
C VAL A 169 -24.78 3.51 -18.13
N GLY A 170 -24.22 4.62 -18.61
CA GLY A 170 -24.60 5.21 -19.90
C GLY A 170 -24.33 4.27 -21.08
N ASP A 171 -23.11 3.73 -21.17
CA ASP A 171 -22.71 2.80 -22.24
C ASP A 171 -23.43 1.45 -22.15
N PHE A 172 -23.73 0.98 -20.93
CA PHE A 172 -24.48 -0.25 -20.69
C PHE A 172 -25.93 -0.14 -21.15
N LEU A 173 -26.56 1.03 -20.93
CA LEU A 173 -27.94 1.31 -21.31
C LEU A 173 -28.07 1.93 -22.71
N GLY A 174 -26.95 2.20 -23.39
CA GLY A 174 -26.96 2.81 -24.73
C GLY A 174 -27.44 4.26 -24.76
N MET A 175 -27.30 5.00 -23.64
CA MET A 175 -27.71 6.39 -23.55
C MET A 175 -26.79 7.30 -24.36
N LYS A 176 -27.35 8.16 -25.20
CA LYS A 176 -26.61 9.16 -25.98
C LYS A 176 -26.42 10.42 -25.16
N ILE A 177 -25.29 10.49 -24.41
CA ILE A 177 -24.94 11.62 -23.56
C ILE A 177 -23.61 12.19 -24.07
N GLU A 178 -23.63 13.40 -24.63
CA GLU A 178 -22.44 14.04 -25.22
C GLU A 178 -21.39 14.44 -24.15
N ASN A 179 -21.84 14.97 -23.02
CA ASN A 179 -20.99 15.45 -21.93
C ASN A 179 -21.43 14.86 -20.59
N LEU A 180 -20.82 13.76 -20.20
CA LEU A 180 -21.07 13.12 -18.91
C LEU A 180 -20.29 13.87 -17.80
N PRO A 181 -20.98 14.40 -16.75
CA PRO A 181 -20.31 15.05 -15.63
C PRO A 181 -19.33 14.12 -14.91
N ALA A 182 -18.22 14.68 -14.40
CA ALA A 182 -17.26 13.91 -13.59
C ALA A 182 -17.82 13.62 -12.18
N ASP A 183 -18.57 14.57 -11.61
CA ASP A 183 -19.20 14.45 -10.30
C ASP A 183 -20.28 13.36 -10.27
N LEU A 184 -20.27 12.53 -9.21
CA LEU A 184 -21.18 11.38 -9.10
C LEU A 184 -22.65 11.78 -9.07
N VAL A 185 -23.00 12.81 -8.29
CA VAL A 185 -24.40 13.23 -8.12
C VAL A 185 -24.95 13.83 -9.42
N ALA A 186 -24.16 14.71 -10.05
CA ALA A 186 -24.51 15.28 -11.35
C ALA A 186 -24.61 14.19 -12.43
N LYS A 187 -23.73 13.19 -12.43
CA LYS A 187 -23.76 12.04 -13.34
C LYS A 187 -25.06 11.24 -13.21
N TRP A 188 -25.45 10.87 -12.01
CA TRP A 188 -26.70 10.14 -11.79
C TRP A 188 -27.94 10.99 -12.13
N SER A 189 -27.92 12.29 -11.82
CA SER A 189 -28.96 13.23 -12.26
C SER A 189 -29.10 13.25 -13.80
N THR A 190 -27.97 13.27 -14.52
CA THR A 190 -27.95 13.21 -15.99
C THR A 190 -28.53 11.89 -16.49
N TYR A 191 -28.22 10.75 -15.88
CA TYR A 191 -28.82 9.46 -16.25
C TYR A 191 -30.32 9.44 -16.06
N PHE A 192 -30.83 9.93 -14.93
CA PHE A 192 -32.27 9.99 -14.68
C PHE A 192 -33.01 10.88 -15.69
N GLN A 193 -32.41 11.98 -16.12
CA GLN A 193 -32.99 12.85 -17.14
C GLN A 193 -32.99 12.22 -18.53
N ASN A 194 -32.03 11.30 -18.81
CA ASN A 194 -31.90 10.65 -20.11
C ASN A 194 -32.45 9.22 -20.16
N ILE A 195 -33.28 8.78 -19.19
CA ILE A 195 -33.95 7.47 -19.22
C ILE A 195 -34.70 7.23 -20.53
N PRO A 196 -35.41 8.21 -21.13
CA PRO A 196 -36.10 8.00 -22.40
C PRO A 196 -35.19 7.68 -23.58
N SER A 197 -33.86 7.93 -23.48
CA SER A 197 -32.90 7.64 -24.53
C SER A 197 -32.26 6.25 -24.44
N ILE A 198 -32.75 5.36 -23.57
CA ILE A 198 -32.28 3.99 -23.43
C ILE A 198 -32.49 3.23 -24.74
N ASP A 199 -31.40 2.60 -25.24
CA ASP A 199 -31.41 1.80 -26.45
C ASP A 199 -31.53 0.30 -26.11
N LEU A 200 -32.67 -0.30 -26.37
CA LEU A 200 -32.95 -1.71 -26.03
C LEU A 200 -31.98 -2.72 -26.70
N PRO A 201 -31.61 -2.58 -27.98
CA PRO A 201 -30.57 -3.42 -28.58
C PRO A 201 -29.24 -3.38 -27.81
N THR A 202 -28.81 -2.20 -27.41
CA THR A 202 -27.57 -2.01 -26.64
C THR A 202 -27.70 -2.68 -25.27
N VAL A 203 -28.81 -2.52 -24.57
CA VAL A 203 -29.08 -3.22 -23.28
C VAL A 203 -29.03 -4.73 -23.46
N GLY A 204 -29.65 -5.26 -24.54
CA GLY A 204 -29.61 -6.69 -24.86
C GLY A 204 -28.18 -7.22 -25.06
N VAL A 205 -27.32 -6.47 -25.79
CA VAL A 205 -25.92 -6.80 -26.00
C VAL A 205 -25.11 -6.73 -24.69
N ALA A 206 -25.33 -5.70 -23.87
CA ALA A 206 -24.69 -5.56 -22.56
C ALA A 206 -25.06 -6.69 -21.61
N ALA A 207 -26.37 -7.01 -21.51
CA ALA A 207 -26.88 -8.09 -20.67
C ALA A 207 -26.38 -9.47 -21.12
N ALA A 208 -26.37 -9.74 -22.44
CA ALA A 208 -25.81 -10.97 -22.98
C ALA A 208 -24.31 -11.08 -22.67
N SER A 209 -23.55 -10.00 -22.84
CA SER A 209 -22.12 -9.95 -22.47
C SER A 209 -21.91 -10.25 -21.01
N LEU A 210 -22.68 -9.61 -20.12
CA LEU A 210 -22.61 -9.82 -18.68
C LEU A 210 -22.94 -11.28 -18.31
N LEU A 211 -23.98 -11.84 -18.92
CA LEU A 211 -24.38 -13.22 -18.70
C LEU A 211 -23.26 -14.19 -19.08
N VAL A 212 -22.66 -14.00 -20.26
CA VAL A 212 -21.51 -14.82 -20.69
C VAL A 212 -20.36 -14.71 -19.69
N ILE A 213 -19.99 -13.50 -19.27
CA ILE A 213 -18.88 -13.30 -18.32
C ILE A 213 -19.12 -14.01 -16.99
N VAL A 214 -20.35 -13.94 -16.45
CA VAL A 214 -20.71 -14.52 -15.15
C VAL A 214 -20.89 -16.03 -15.19
N LEU A 215 -21.44 -16.57 -16.29
CA LEU A 215 -21.70 -18.01 -16.41
C LEU A 215 -20.52 -18.81 -16.94
N TRP A 216 -19.65 -18.20 -17.76
CA TRP A 216 -18.52 -18.90 -18.37
C TRP A 216 -17.58 -19.63 -17.39
N PRO A 217 -17.24 -19.09 -16.21
CA PRO A 217 -16.45 -19.80 -15.21
C PRO A 217 -17.03 -21.13 -14.76
N LYS A 218 -18.36 -21.35 -14.89
CA LYS A 218 -19.00 -22.65 -14.60
C LYS A 218 -18.69 -23.71 -15.67
N VAL A 219 -18.33 -23.27 -16.90
CA VAL A 219 -17.99 -24.15 -18.01
C VAL A 219 -16.49 -24.45 -17.98
N THR A 220 -15.66 -23.42 -17.89
CA THR A 220 -14.21 -23.58 -17.80
C THR A 220 -13.54 -22.37 -17.17
N HIS A 221 -12.53 -22.63 -16.35
CA HIS A 221 -11.66 -21.61 -15.78
C HIS A 221 -10.40 -21.35 -16.62
N ARG A 222 -10.20 -22.11 -17.73
CA ARG A 222 -8.99 -21.99 -18.57
C ARG A 222 -9.02 -20.77 -19.48
N VAL A 223 -10.20 -20.35 -19.90
CA VAL A 223 -10.40 -19.19 -20.76
C VAL A 223 -11.23 -18.16 -19.99
N PRO A 224 -10.79 -16.90 -19.91
CA PRO A 224 -11.53 -15.84 -19.21
C PRO A 224 -12.88 -15.54 -19.87
N GLY A 225 -13.93 -15.41 -19.07
CA GLY A 225 -15.28 -15.10 -19.57
C GLY A 225 -15.35 -13.76 -20.31
N GLN A 226 -14.55 -12.77 -19.91
CA GLN A 226 -14.46 -11.48 -20.58
C GLN A 226 -14.03 -11.61 -22.06
N LEU A 227 -13.00 -12.43 -22.33
CA LEU A 227 -12.54 -12.68 -23.69
C LEU A 227 -13.64 -13.35 -24.52
N VAL A 228 -14.26 -14.40 -23.93
CA VAL A 228 -15.33 -15.14 -24.63
C VAL A 228 -16.51 -14.22 -24.94
N ALA A 229 -16.93 -13.39 -24.00
CA ALA A 229 -17.99 -12.41 -24.23
C ALA A 229 -17.65 -11.47 -25.39
N ILE A 230 -16.42 -10.92 -25.40
CA ILE A 230 -16.00 -10.03 -26.49
C ILE A 230 -16.02 -10.74 -27.83
N LEU A 231 -15.42 -11.93 -27.94
CA LEU A 231 -15.37 -12.64 -29.22
C LEU A 231 -16.76 -13.07 -29.70
N VAL A 232 -17.54 -13.73 -28.83
CA VAL A 232 -18.85 -14.28 -29.19
C VAL A 232 -19.84 -13.17 -29.46
N VAL A 233 -19.96 -12.19 -28.55
CA VAL A 233 -20.94 -11.12 -28.71
C VAL A 233 -20.61 -10.22 -29.89
N THR A 234 -19.31 -9.89 -30.10
CA THR A 234 -18.90 -9.15 -31.30
C THR A 234 -19.26 -9.91 -32.59
N ALA A 235 -18.99 -11.21 -32.63
CA ALA A 235 -19.36 -12.03 -33.79
C ALA A 235 -20.89 -12.06 -34.04
N VAL A 236 -21.69 -12.19 -32.99
CA VAL A 236 -23.15 -12.14 -33.07
C VAL A 236 -23.63 -10.77 -33.54
N VAL A 237 -23.12 -9.68 -32.96
CA VAL A 237 -23.49 -8.31 -33.37
C VAL A 237 -23.16 -8.06 -34.85
N GLN A 238 -21.99 -8.48 -35.31
CA GLN A 238 -21.59 -8.30 -36.72
C GLN A 238 -22.42 -9.20 -37.66
N TYR A 239 -22.68 -10.47 -37.28
CA TYR A 239 -23.43 -11.40 -38.11
C TYR A 239 -24.90 -10.99 -38.31
N PHE A 240 -25.54 -10.53 -37.22
CA PHE A 240 -26.95 -10.10 -37.28
C PHE A 240 -27.13 -8.61 -37.64
N GLY A 241 -26.01 -7.86 -37.80
CA GLY A 241 -26.07 -6.43 -38.10
C GLY A 241 -26.80 -5.61 -37.01
N ILE A 242 -26.63 -5.98 -35.72
CA ILE A 242 -27.29 -5.29 -34.62
C ILE A 242 -26.77 -3.85 -34.53
N PRO A 243 -27.65 -2.82 -34.57
CA PRO A 243 -27.23 -1.42 -34.62
C PRO A 243 -26.82 -0.90 -33.25
N VAL A 244 -25.62 -1.28 -32.80
CA VAL A 244 -25.01 -0.82 -31.54
C VAL A 244 -23.70 -0.10 -31.79
N GLU A 245 -23.36 0.81 -30.92
CA GLU A 245 -22.11 1.56 -31.00
C GLU A 245 -20.91 0.65 -30.77
N THR A 246 -19.88 0.79 -31.62
CA THR A 246 -18.62 0.03 -31.56
C THR A 246 -17.44 0.98 -31.36
N ILE A 247 -16.25 0.43 -31.09
CA ILE A 247 -15.00 1.24 -31.05
C ILE A 247 -14.79 1.97 -32.38
N GLN A 248 -15.11 1.33 -33.51
CA GLN A 248 -15.02 1.94 -34.84
C GLN A 248 -15.91 3.17 -34.97
N THR A 249 -17.16 3.10 -34.54
CA THR A 249 -18.12 4.19 -34.70
C THR A 249 -17.82 5.36 -33.77
N ARG A 250 -17.27 5.11 -32.56
CA ARG A 250 -16.98 6.14 -31.58
C ARG A 250 -15.58 6.77 -31.74
N PHE A 251 -14.55 5.97 -32.06
CA PHE A 251 -13.15 6.40 -32.06
C PHE A 251 -12.47 6.31 -33.42
N GLY A 252 -13.15 5.84 -34.45
CA GLY A 252 -12.56 5.65 -35.79
C GLY A 252 -11.69 4.40 -35.93
N GLY A 253 -11.62 3.57 -34.86
CA GLY A 253 -10.86 2.31 -34.86
C GLY A 253 -9.65 2.31 -33.93
N VAL A 254 -8.88 1.24 -33.99
CA VAL A 254 -7.60 1.09 -33.28
C VAL A 254 -6.49 1.06 -34.31
N PRO A 255 -5.52 1.98 -34.27
CA PRO A 255 -4.43 1.98 -35.23
C PRO A 255 -3.58 0.72 -35.10
N ASN A 256 -3.12 0.18 -36.22
CA ASN A 256 -2.23 -0.98 -36.28
C ASN A 256 -0.75 -0.58 -36.48
N THR A 257 -0.40 0.64 -36.10
CA THR A 257 0.95 1.19 -36.20
C THR A 257 1.52 1.46 -34.82
N LEU A 258 2.85 1.45 -34.74
CA LEU A 258 3.52 1.87 -33.50
C LEU A 258 3.37 3.38 -33.30
N PRO A 259 3.17 3.85 -32.08
CA PRO A 259 3.15 5.27 -31.82
C PRO A 259 4.52 5.89 -32.02
N SER A 260 4.57 7.08 -32.60
CA SER A 260 5.77 7.90 -32.59
C SER A 260 5.97 8.49 -31.19
N PRO A 261 7.21 8.48 -30.65
CA PRO A 261 7.50 9.16 -29.40
C PRO A 261 7.13 10.63 -29.48
N HIS A 262 6.36 11.10 -28.52
CA HIS A 262 5.94 12.50 -28.43
C HIS A 262 6.17 13.02 -27.01
N LEU A 263 6.78 14.21 -26.92
CA LEU A 263 6.93 14.93 -25.66
C LEU A 263 6.11 16.23 -25.76
N PRO A 264 5.25 16.52 -24.78
CA PRO A 264 4.51 17.77 -24.76
C PRO A 264 5.42 18.96 -24.45
N VAL A 265 4.96 20.15 -24.77
CA VAL A 265 5.63 21.38 -24.36
C VAL A 265 5.42 21.56 -22.85
N VAL A 266 6.49 21.34 -22.08
CA VAL A 266 6.47 21.46 -20.62
C VAL A 266 6.71 22.93 -20.24
N THR A 267 5.70 23.60 -19.70
CA THR A 267 5.82 24.94 -19.14
C THR A 267 5.86 24.86 -17.60
N TRP A 268 6.55 25.81 -16.95
CA TRP A 268 6.62 25.84 -15.48
C TRP A 268 5.25 25.94 -14.81
N GLY A 269 4.33 26.73 -15.38
CA GLY A 269 2.95 26.83 -14.89
C GLY A 269 2.20 25.49 -14.94
N LEU A 270 2.39 24.71 -16.01
CA LEU A 270 1.79 23.38 -16.14
C LEU A 270 2.39 22.38 -15.13
N VAL A 271 3.70 22.45 -14.86
CA VAL A 271 4.36 21.64 -13.83
C VAL A 271 3.78 21.91 -12.44
N GLN A 272 3.57 23.18 -12.08
CA GLN A 272 2.97 23.53 -10.80
C GLN A 272 1.53 23.01 -10.66
N GLN A 273 0.71 23.14 -11.70
CA GLN A 273 -0.66 22.64 -11.70
C GLN A 273 -0.72 21.10 -11.65
N MET A 274 0.22 20.42 -12.29
CA MET A 274 0.26 18.96 -12.38
C MET A 274 0.95 18.30 -11.18
N PHE A 275 1.56 19.04 -10.26
CA PHE A 275 2.29 18.46 -9.14
C PHE A 275 1.39 17.61 -8.21
N THR A 276 0.20 18.11 -7.86
CA THR A 276 -0.75 17.38 -7.00
C THR A 276 -1.30 16.11 -7.68
N PRO A 277 -1.81 16.15 -8.93
CA PRO A 277 -2.14 14.93 -9.66
C PRO A 277 -0.96 13.96 -9.81
N ALA A 278 0.24 14.47 -10.08
CA ALA A 278 1.43 13.65 -10.21
C ALA A 278 1.79 12.92 -8.91
N LEU A 279 1.70 13.59 -7.78
CA LEU A 279 1.93 12.97 -6.46
C LEU A 279 0.92 11.84 -6.20
N THR A 280 -0.34 12.04 -6.56
CA THR A 280 -1.38 11.03 -6.43
C THR A 280 -1.10 9.83 -7.33
N ILE A 281 -0.75 10.06 -8.60
CA ILE A 281 -0.36 9.00 -9.53
C ILE A 281 0.85 8.23 -8.98
N ALA A 282 1.86 8.91 -8.46
CA ALA A 282 3.06 8.27 -7.88
C ALA A 282 2.73 7.41 -6.65
N ILE A 283 1.91 7.92 -5.74
CA ILE A 283 1.48 7.18 -4.55
C ILE A 283 0.68 5.95 -4.95
N LEU A 284 -0.32 6.09 -5.83
CA LEU A 284 -1.14 4.98 -6.30
C LEU A 284 -0.31 3.93 -7.05
N ALA A 285 0.54 4.36 -7.99
CA ALA A 285 1.41 3.46 -8.73
C ALA A 285 2.34 2.67 -7.79
N GLY A 286 2.94 3.35 -6.81
CA GLY A 286 3.81 2.72 -5.83
C GLY A 286 3.05 1.73 -4.94
N LEU A 287 1.88 2.11 -4.42
CA LEU A 287 1.05 1.27 -3.55
C LEU A 287 0.57 0.02 -4.27
N GLU A 288 -0.12 0.16 -5.39
CA GLU A 288 -0.67 -0.98 -6.13
C GLU A 288 0.43 -1.93 -6.62
N SER A 289 1.54 -1.37 -7.11
CA SER A 289 2.67 -2.17 -7.54
C SER A 289 3.28 -2.98 -6.40
N LEU A 290 3.50 -2.37 -5.22
CA LEU A 290 4.04 -3.09 -4.07
C LEU A 290 3.03 -4.09 -3.49
N LEU A 291 1.72 -3.78 -3.48
CA LEU A 291 0.68 -4.73 -3.10
C LEU A 291 0.65 -5.92 -4.07
N SER A 292 0.69 -5.67 -5.38
CA SER A 292 0.78 -6.72 -6.40
C SER A 292 2.03 -7.59 -6.21
N ALA A 293 3.18 -6.99 -5.89
CA ALA A 293 4.41 -7.72 -5.60
C ALA A 293 4.32 -8.56 -4.32
N VAL A 294 3.64 -8.07 -3.28
CA VAL A 294 3.38 -8.83 -2.03
C VAL A 294 2.48 -10.03 -2.30
N VAL A 295 1.43 -9.86 -3.10
CA VAL A 295 0.55 -10.97 -3.52
C VAL A 295 1.35 -12.02 -4.31
N ALA A 296 2.20 -11.58 -5.25
CA ALA A 296 3.08 -12.48 -5.99
C ALA A 296 4.02 -13.26 -5.06
N ASP A 297 4.62 -12.58 -4.09
CA ASP A 297 5.49 -13.20 -3.09
C ASP A 297 4.76 -14.25 -2.26
N GLY A 298 3.53 -13.94 -1.79
CA GLY A 298 2.69 -14.87 -1.04
C GLY A 298 2.35 -16.13 -1.84
N MET A 299 2.03 -15.99 -3.14
CA MET A 299 1.69 -17.12 -4.01
C MET A 299 2.90 -17.97 -4.40
N MET A 300 4.11 -17.40 -4.43
CA MET A 300 5.32 -18.05 -4.93
C MET A 300 6.34 -18.41 -3.82
N GLY A 301 6.15 -17.93 -2.59
CA GLY A 301 7.13 -18.09 -1.51
C GLY A 301 8.43 -17.31 -1.75
N THR A 302 8.36 -16.16 -2.47
CA THR A 302 9.52 -15.35 -2.83
C THR A 302 9.56 -14.03 -2.06
N ARG A 303 10.56 -13.19 -2.34
CA ARG A 303 10.63 -11.82 -1.83
C ARG A 303 10.99 -10.86 -2.95
N HIS A 304 10.16 -9.85 -3.14
CA HIS A 304 10.43 -8.77 -4.08
C HIS A 304 11.45 -7.74 -3.53
N ARG A 305 11.98 -6.92 -4.41
CA ARG A 305 12.86 -5.78 -4.10
C ARG A 305 12.07 -4.49 -4.24
N SER A 306 11.40 -4.03 -3.15
CA SER A 306 10.46 -2.90 -3.17
C SER A 306 11.05 -1.63 -3.79
N ASN A 307 12.31 -1.29 -3.49
CA ASN A 307 12.94 -0.08 -4.02
C ASN A 307 13.22 -0.17 -5.52
N MET A 308 13.66 -1.34 -6.00
CA MET A 308 13.87 -1.56 -7.43
C MET A 308 12.54 -1.57 -8.19
N GLU A 309 11.48 -2.09 -7.56
CA GLU A 309 10.13 -2.05 -8.12
C GLU A 309 9.66 -0.60 -8.33
N LEU A 310 9.82 0.29 -7.35
CA LEU A 310 9.49 1.71 -7.50
C LEU A 310 10.28 2.39 -8.62
N VAL A 311 11.58 2.10 -8.71
CA VAL A 311 12.42 2.63 -9.81
C VAL A 311 11.90 2.15 -11.17
N ALA A 312 11.56 0.86 -11.28
CA ALA A 312 11.03 0.29 -12.51
C ALA A 312 9.67 0.90 -12.90
N GLN A 313 8.78 1.08 -11.91
CA GLN A 313 7.49 1.75 -12.10
C GLN A 313 7.67 3.19 -12.59
N GLY A 314 8.67 3.90 -12.06
CA GLY A 314 9.00 5.26 -12.50
C GLY A 314 9.44 5.30 -13.95
N PHE A 315 10.40 4.46 -14.35
CA PHE A 315 10.83 4.37 -15.76
C PHE A 315 9.70 3.87 -16.69
N GLY A 316 8.88 2.91 -16.23
CA GLY A 316 7.73 2.42 -16.97
C GLY A 316 6.71 3.52 -17.24
N ASN A 317 6.37 4.34 -16.25
CA ASN A 317 5.43 5.45 -16.41
C ASN A 317 5.96 6.53 -17.36
N ILE A 318 7.24 6.90 -17.24
CA ILE A 318 7.89 7.82 -18.17
C ILE A 318 7.82 7.27 -19.62
N THR A 319 8.19 5.99 -19.80
CA THR A 319 8.13 5.35 -21.13
C THR A 319 6.70 5.26 -21.65
N SER A 320 5.71 4.96 -20.80
CA SER A 320 4.31 4.90 -21.19
C SER A 320 3.87 6.15 -21.93
N VAL A 321 4.03 7.31 -21.29
CA VAL A 321 3.52 8.57 -21.84
C VAL A 321 4.35 9.10 -23.02
N ILE A 322 5.63 8.79 -23.08
CA ILE A 322 6.46 9.09 -24.28
C ILE A 322 5.92 8.36 -25.51
N PHE A 323 5.43 7.12 -25.34
CA PHE A 323 4.84 6.33 -26.42
C PHE A 323 3.30 6.44 -26.45
N GLY A 324 2.74 7.54 -26.00
CA GLY A 324 1.31 7.84 -26.12
C GLY A 324 0.40 7.04 -25.19
N GLY A 325 0.93 6.42 -24.14
CA GLY A 325 0.16 5.66 -23.16
C GLY A 325 -0.38 6.50 -22.00
N ILE A 326 -1.03 5.84 -21.06
CA ILE A 326 -1.53 6.39 -19.80
C ILE A 326 -0.71 5.85 -18.61
N PRO A 327 -0.90 6.33 -17.36
CA PRO A 327 -0.20 5.79 -16.20
C PRO A 327 -0.36 4.28 -16.03
N ALA A 328 0.73 3.64 -15.59
CA ALA A 328 0.85 2.20 -15.38
C ALA A 328 1.18 1.85 -13.93
N THR A 329 0.73 0.69 -13.49
CA THR A 329 1.15 0.07 -12.23
C THR A 329 1.09 -1.45 -12.28
N GLY A 330 1.53 -2.14 -11.22
CA GLY A 330 1.40 -3.59 -11.08
C GLY A 330 -0.06 -3.99 -10.86
N ALA A 331 -0.56 -4.87 -11.72
CA ALA A 331 -1.96 -5.32 -11.68
C ALA A 331 -2.09 -6.63 -10.87
N ILE A 332 -2.71 -6.59 -9.69
CA ILE A 332 -2.85 -7.73 -8.77
C ILE A 332 -3.52 -8.93 -9.46
N ALA A 333 -4.69 -8.73 -10.08
CA ALA A 333 -5.44 -9.79 -10.72
C ALA A 333 -4.69 -10.44 -11.90
N ARG A 334 -4.03 -9.64 -12.75
CA ARG A 334 -3.20 -10.12 -13.86
C ARG A 334 -1.97 -10.87 -13.35
N THR A 335 -1.32 -10.38 -12.31
CA THR A 335 -0.19 -11.04 -11.63
C THR A 335 -0.60 -12.39 -11.06
N ALA A 336 -1.72 -12.47 -10.36
CA ALA A 336 -2.24 -13.73 -9.85
C ALA A 336 -2.59 -14.72 -10.98
N THR A 337 -3.18 -14.25 -12.08
CA THR A 337 -3.48 -15.05 -13.27
C THR A 337 -2.19 -15.58 -13.91
N ASN A 338 -1.16 -14.74 -14.07
CA ASN A 338 0.14 -15.16 -14.57
C ASN A 338 0.71 -16.33 -13.77
N ILE A 339 0.75 -16.19 -12.44
CA ILE A 339 1.29 -17.22 -11.54
C ILE A 339 0.48 -18.51 -11.60
N LYS A 340 -0.86 -18.42 -11.60
CA LYS A 340 -1.76 -19.60 -11.73
C LYS A 340 -1.60 -20.30 -13.07
N SER A 341 -1.29 -19.58 -14.13
CA SER A 341 -1.07 -20.11 -15.48
C SER A 341 0.36 -20.61 -15.72
N GLY A 342 1.23 -20.58 -14.72
CA GLY A 342 2.58 -21.14 -14.79
C GLY A 342 3.72 -20.12 -14.87
N GLY A 343 3.44 -18.82 -14.99
CA GLY A 343 4.46 -17.76 -14.99
C GLY A 343 5.24 -17.72 -13.67
N ARG A 344 6.56 -17.72 -13.76
CA ARG A 344 7.46 -17.78 -12.59
C ARG A 344 8.57 -16.74 -12.62
N THR A 345 8.80 -16.12 -13.77
CA THR A 345 9.88 -15.16 -13.93
C THR A 345 9.39 -13.89 -14.67
N PRO A 346 10.14 -12.78 -14.67
CA PRO A 346 9.79 -11.58 -15.41
C PRO A 346 9.68 -11.80 -16.91
N ILE A 347 10.22 -12.91 -17.43
CA ILE A 347 10.12 -13.27 -18.85
C ILE A 347 8.66 -13.50 -19.24
N SER A 348 7.80 -14.00 -18.34
CA SER A 348 6.36 -14.12 -18.62
C SER A 348 5.72 -12.75 -18.91
N ALA A 349 6.13 -11.70 -18.16
CA ALA A 349 5.66 -10.34 -18.42
C ALA A 349 6.22 -9.77 -19.73
N VAL A 350 7.46 -10.08 -20.09
CA VAL A 350 8.02 -9.72 -21.41
C VAL A 350 7.24 -10.39 -22.53
N ILE A 351 6.95 -11.70 -22.41
CA ILE A 351 6.14 -12.44 -23.39
C ILE A 351 4.74 -11.83 -23.53
N HIS A 352 4.13 -11.45 -22.40
CA HIS A 352 2.86 -10.74 -22.38
C HIS A 352 2.90 -9.45 -23.20
N CYS A 353 3.92 -8.61 -23.04
CA CYS A 353 4.06 -7.37 -23.78
C CYS A 353 4.30 -7.61 -25.27
N VAL A 354 5.15 -8.57 -25.62
CA VAL A 354 5.39 -8.96 -27.01
C VAL A 354 4.13 -9.52 -27.67
N PHE A 355 3.36 -10.35 -26.96
CA PHE A 355 2.07 -10.84 -27.44
C PHE A 355 1.09 -9.70 -27.72
N LEU A 356 0.94 -8.75 -26.80
CA LEU A 356 0.06 -7.58 -27.01
C LEU A 356 0.52 -6.73 -28.18
N LEU A 357 1.84 -6.57 -28.37
CA LEU A 357 2.39 -5.86 -29.52
C LEU A 357 2.03 -6.56 -30.83
N LEU A 358 2.20 -7.89 -30.91
CA LEU A 358 1.83 -8.67 -32.08
C LEU A 358 0.31 -8.57 -32.36
N VAL A 359 -0.51 -8.65 -31.33
CA VAL A 359 -1.97 -8.50 -31.48
C VAL A 359 -2.33 -7.10 -31.96
N LEU A 360 -1.70 -6.04 -31.45
CA LEU A 360 -1.93 -4.66 -31.92
C LEU A 360 -1.64 -4.54 -33.42
N LEU A 361 -0.50 -5.06 -33.86
CA LEU A 361 -0.06 -4.93 -35.26
C LEU A 361 -0.90 -5.78 -36.24
N VAL A 362 -1.40 -6.96 -35.79
CA VAL A 362 -2.10 -7.92 -36.65
C VAL A 362 -3.63 -7.82 -36.49
N VAL A 363 -4.11 -7.71 -35.25
CA VAL A 363 -5.53 -7.87 -34.90
C VAL A 363 -6.21 -6.53 -34.59
N GLY A 364 -5.47 -5.41 -34.53
CA GLY A 364 -6.00 -4.09 -34.14
C GLY A 364 -7.27 -3.68 -34.91
N LYS A 365 -7.35 -3.98 -36.20
CA LYS A 365 -8.53 -3.71 -37.07
C LYS A 365 -9.80 -4.45 -36.57
N TRP A 366 -9.65 -5.64 -36.00
CA TRP A 366 -10.77 -6.45 -35.51
C TRP A 366 -11.25 -5.96 -34.15
N ALA A 367 -10.36 -5.37 -33.34
CA ALA A 367 -10.73 -4.76 -32.08
C ALA A 367 -11.68 -3.56 -32.26
N ALA A 368 -11.61 -2.90 -33.41
CA ALA A 368 -12.52 -1.81 -33.78
C ALA A 368 -14.00 -2.23 -33.83
N LEU A 369 -14.29 -3.51 -34.08
CA LEU A 369 -15.64 -4.07 -34.18
C LEU A 369 -16.29 -4.35 -32.80
N ILE A 370 -15.56 -4.26 -31.71
CA ILE A 370 -16.05 -4.56 -30.36
C ILE A 370 -17.13 -3.55 -29.97
N PRO A 371 -18.34 -4.02 -29.52
CA PRO A 371 -19.38 -3.13 -29.06
C PRO A 371 -19.03 -2.44 -27.75
N MET A 372 -19.34 -1.14 -27.61
CA MET A 372 -19.15 -0.38 -26.38
C MET A 372 -19.89 -0.99 -25.20
N ALA A 373 -21.11 -1.50 -25.44
CA ALA A 373 -21.91 -2.21 -24.46
C ALA A 373 -21.21 -3.44 -23.86
N THR A 374 -20.44 -4.18 -24.69
CA THR A 374 -19.65 -5.33 -24.20
C THR A 374 -18.48 -4.88 -23.32
N LEU A 375 -17.82 -3.78 -23.68
CA LEU A 375 -16.76 -3.21 -22.83
C LEU A 375 -17.32 -2.67 -21.50
N ALA A 376 -18.50 -2.05 -21.53
CA ALA A 376 -19.20 -1.62 -20.33
C ALA A 376 -19.51 -2.80 -19.41
N ALA A 377 -20.02 -3.92 -19.95
CA ALA A 377 -20.27 -5.13 -19.17
C ALA A 377 -18.97 -5.70 -18.54
N VAL A 378 -17.86 -5.69 -19.29
CA VAL A 378 -16.54 -6.08 -18.75
C VAL A 378 -16.14 -5.19 -17.57
N LEU A 379 -16.29 -3.86 -17.70
CA LEU A 379 -15.92 -2.91 -16.65
C LEU A 379 -16.84 -2.95 -15.43
N VAL A 380 -18.12 -3.27 -15.60
CA VAL A 380 -19.06 -3.55 -14.49
C VAL A 380 -18.57 -4.73 -13.65
N VAL A 381 -18.12 -5.82 -14.30
CA VAL A 381 -17.56 -6.98 -13.59
C VAL A 381 -16.21 -6.62 -12.93
N VAL A 382 -15.38 -5.80 -13.58
CA VAL A 382 -14.14 -5.30 -12.97
C VAL A 382 -14.42 -4.47 -11.73
N ALA A 383 -15.39 -3.55 -11.80
CA ALA A 383 -15.83 -2.73 -10.67
C ALA A 383 -16.32 -3.60 -9.51
N TYR A 384 -17.16 -4.60 -9.79
CA TYR A 384 -17.64 -5.57 -8.79
C TYR A 384 -16.48 -6.30 -8.09
N ASN A 385 -15.51 -6.81 -8.86
CA ASN A 385 -14.34 -7.50 -8.31
C ASN A 385 -13.39 -6.58 -7.53
N MET A 386 -13.36 -5.30 -7.87
CA MET A 386 -12.51 -4.29 -7.25
C MET A 386 -13.09 -3.75 -5.95
N CYS A 387 -14.41 -3.81 -5.80
CA CYS A 387 -15.14 -3.26 -4.65
C CYS A 387 -14.77 -3.96 -3.33
N GLU A 388 -14.25 -5.21 -3.37
CA GLU A 388 -13.93 -6.01 -2.17
C GLU A 388 -15.02 -5.92 -1.08
N TRP A 389 -16.30 -5.91 -1.49
CA TRP A 389 -17.43 -5.60 -0.62
C TRP A 389 -17.49 -6.45 0.66
N ARG A 390 -16.95 -7.69 0.62
CA ARG A 390 -16.86 -8.58 1.79
C ARG A 390 -15.91 -8.02 2.84
N GLU A 391 -14.76 -7.53 2.40
CA GLU A 391 -13.76 -6.88 3.27
C GLU A 391 -14.28 -5.54 3.79
N PHE A 392 -14.97 -4.77 2.95
CA PHE A 392 -15.62 -3.54 3.37
C PHE A 392 -16.61 -3.78 4.52
N VAL A 393 -17.53 -4.76 4.36
CA VAL A 393 -18.49 -5.13 5.40
C VAL A 393 -17.80 -5.73 6.63
N HIS A 394 -16.71 -6.49 6.46
CA HIS A 394 -15.92 -7.01 7.55
C HIS A 394 -15.27 -5.89 8.37
N LEU A 395 -14.70 -4.90 7.71
CA LEU A 395 -14.09 -3.74 8.36
C LEU A 395 -15.09 -2.86 9.12
N LEU A 396 -16.37 -2.84 8.74
CA LEU A 396 -17.41 -2.14 9.52
C LEU A 396 -17.60 -2.72 10.94
N LYS A 397 -17.10 -3.95 11.19
CA LYS A 397 -17.10 -4.59 12.52
C LYS A 397 -15.78 -4.38 13.28
N SER A 398 -14.83 -3.68 12.69
CA SER A 398 -13.51 -3.35 13.26
C SER A 398 -13.61 -2.25 14.33
N PRO A 399 -12.54 -1.92 15.05
CA PRO A 399 -12.52 -0.80 15.98
C PRO A 399 -13.02 0.51 15.35
N ARG A 400 -13.71 1.35 16.12
CA ARG A 400 -14.34 2.59 15.63
C ARG A 400 -13.40 3.50 14.84
N GLY A 401 -12.11 3.54 15.21
CA GLY A 401 -11.10 4.30 14.49
C GLY A 401 -10.91 3.81 13.04
N ASP A 402 -10.80 2.49 12.86
CA ASP A 402 -10.61 1.88 11.54
C ASP A 402 -11.86 2.06 10.67
N VAL A 403 -13.06 1.95 11.26
CA VAL A 403 -14.33 2.23 10.59
C VAL A 403 -14.40 3.69 10.14
N ALA A 404 -14.00 4.63 10.99
CA ALA A 404 -13.99 6.05 10.64
C ALA A 404 -13.04 6.35 9.48
N VAL A 405 -11.84 5.74 9.47
CA VAL A 405 -10.88 5.85 8.35
C VAL A 405 -11.46 5.27 7.07
N LEU A 406 -12.05 4.07 7.12
CA LEU A 406 -12.68 3.40 5.99
C LEU A 406 -13.77 4.28 5.36
N LEU A 407 -14.72 4.73 6.18
CA LEU A 407 -15.86 5.53 5.70
C LEU A 407 -15.42 6.91 5.20
N ALA A 408 -14.52 7.59 5.91
CA ALA A 408 -14.01 8.88 5.47
C ALA A 408 -13.30 8.75 4.11
N THR A 409 -12.42 7.75 3.95
CA THR A 409 -11.72 7.53 2.69
C THR A 409 -12.69 7.17 1.56
N PHE A 410 -13.67 6.30 1.82
CA PHE A 410 -14.69 5.93 0.84
C PHE A 410 -15.52 7.14 0.40
N LEU A 411 -16.09 7.88 1.36
CA LEU A 411 -16.94 9.04 1.06
C LEU A 411 -16.18 10.16 0.35
N LEU A 412 -14.96 10.47 0.79
CA LEU A 412 -14.11 11.45 0.13
C LEU A 412 -13.75 11.03 -1.31
N THR A 413 -13.47 9.73 -1.54
CA THR A 413 -13.22 9.22 -2.89
C THR A 413 -14.43 9.41 -3.80
N VAL A 414 -15.63 9.16 -3.29
CA VAL A 414 -16.87 9.16 -4.07
C VAL A 414 -17.39 10.57 -4.34
N PHE A 415 -17.33 11.48 -3.36
CA PHE A 415 -17.99 12.79 -3.40
C PHE A 415 -17.05 13.98 -3.61
N ILE A 416 -15.75 13.81 -3.39
CA ILE A 416 -14.79 14.91 -3.56
C ILE A 416 -13.77 14.52 -4.64
N ASP A 417 -12.71 13.84 -4.26
CA ASP A 417 -11.70 13.33 -5.17
C ASP A 417 -10.78 12.31 -4.48
N LEU A 418 -10.13 11.49 -5.29
CA LEU A 418 -9.25 10.43 -4.83
C LEU A 418 -7.99 10.96 -4.11
N THR A 419 -7.46 12.11 -4.54
CA THR A 419 -6.25 12.70 -3.98
C THR A 419 -6.49 13.10 -2.53
N THR A 420 -7.55 13.85 -2.29
CA THR A 420 -7.99 14.28 -0.96
C THR A 420 -8.32 13.06 -0.08
N ALA A 421 -9.00 12.06 -0.63
CA ALA A 421 -9.36 10.85 0.09
C ALA A 421 -8.13 10.10 0.65
N ILE A 422 -7.10 9.91 -0.17
CA ILE A 422 -5.87 9.23 0.25
C ILE A 422 -5.11 10.07 1.28
N GLN A 423 -4.97 11.37 1.06
CA GLN A 423 -4.27 12.26 1.98
C GLN A 423 -4.94 12.31 3.35
N VAL A 424 -6.25 12.57 3.39
CA VAL A 424 -7.03 12.61 4.63
C VAL A 424 -7.06 11.25 5.31
N GLY A 425 -7.26 10.16 4.54
CA GLY A 425 -7.28 8.80 5.05
C GLY A 425 -5.98 8.41 5.75
N ILE A 426 -4.84 8.68 5.13
CA ILE A 426 -3.51 8.39 5.72
C ILE A 426 -3.28 9.26 6.96
N LEU A 427 -3.58 10.57 6.89
CA LEU A 427 -3.40 11.48 8.03
C LEU A 427 -4.28 11.08 9.21
N MET A 428 -5.56 10.76 8.96
CA MET A 428 -6.50 10.35 9.99
C MET A 428 -6.07 9.02 10.62
N ALA A 429 -5.66 8.05 9.83
CA ALA A 429 -5.18 6.77 10.34
C ALA A 429 -3.88 6.92 11.16
N ALA A 430 -2.95 7.77 10.72
CA ALA A 430 -1.74 8.07 11.46
C ALA A 430 -2.07 8.76 12.81
N PHE A 431 -2.99 9.71 12.81
CA PHE A 431 -3.43 10.41 14.03
C PHE A 431 -4.10 9.43 15.02
N LEU A 432 -5.03 8.60 14.54
CA LEU A 432 -5.71 7.60 15.38
C LEU A 432 -4.73 6.55 15.93
N PHE A 433 -3.74 6.15 15.13
CA PHE A 433 -2.66 5.27 15.59
C PHE A 433 -1.85 5.92 16.72
N LEU A 434 -1.45 7.19 16.57
CA LEU A 434 -0.75 7.94 17.61
C LEU A 434 -1.59 8.08 18.89
N GLN A 435 -2.89 8.37 18.74
CA GLN A 435 -3.82 8.43 19.85
C GLN A 435 -3.90 7.08 20.59
N LYS A 436 -4.07 5.98 19.85
CA LYS A 436 -4.10 4.63 20.41
C LYS A 436 -2.82 4.29 21.16
N MET A 437 -1.66 4.55 20.55
CA MET A 437 -0.36 4.34 21.19
C MET A 437 -0.19 5.18 22.48
N SER A 438 -0.77 6.39 22.51
CA SER A 438 -0.76 7.24 23.70
C SER A 438 -1.61 6.65 24.83
N THR A 439 -2.80 6.11 24.54
CA THR A 439 -3.70 5.52 25.53
C THR A 439 -3.22 4.17 26.06
N GLU A 440 -2.46 3.41 25.27
CA GLU A 440 -1.86 2.15 25.70
C GLU A 440 -0.61 2.34 26.58
N SER A 441 -0.06 3.56 26.64
CA SER A 441 1.06 3.89 27.53
C SER A 441 0.52 4.35 28.87
N HIS A 442 0.79 3.61 29.94
CA HIS A 442 0.33 3.93 31.29
C HIS A 442 1.41 3.66 32.34
N VAL A 443 1.19 4.20 33.51
CA VAL A 443 2.05 4.01 34.69
C VAL A 443 1.23 3.30 35.78
N ALA A 444 1.76 2.23 36.32
CA ALA A 444 1.15 1.53 37.45
C ALA A 444 2.02 1.69 38.70
N LEU A 445 1.39 2.05 39.81
CA LEU A 445 2.02 2.03 41.14
C LEU A 445 1.98 0.59 41.68
N ILE A 446 3.13 -0.02 41.83
CA ILE A 446 3.22 -1.41 42.30
C ILE A 446 3.03 -1.51 43.82
N THR A 447 3.39 -0.47 44.59
CA THR A 447 3.40 -0.50 46.05
C THR A 447 2.02 -0.67 46.68
N GLU A 448 0.95 -0.19 46.03
CA GLU A 448 -0.44 -0.29 46.54
C GLU A 448 -1.19 -1.53 46.03
N ASN A 449 -0.92 -1.98 44.81
CA ASN A 449 -1.70 -3.03 44.12
C ASN A 449 -1.29 -4.45 44.49
N LEU A 450 -0.30 -4.65 45.38
CA LEU A 450 0.12 -5.98 45.80
C LEU A 450 -0.93 -6.71 46.66
N LYS A 451 -2.05 -6.05 47.02
CA LYS A 451 -3.06 -6.63 47.95
C LYS A 451 -4.35 -7.10 47.26
N ASP A 452 -4.74 -6.58 46.11
CA ASP A 452 -6.12 -6.74 45.63
C ASP A 452 -6.31 -7.29 44.19
N ASP A 453 -5.26 -7.49 43.34
CA ASP A 453 -5.42 -8.00 41.98
C ASP A 453 -4.68 -9.32 41.74
N GLU A 454 -5.42 -10.44 41.67
CA GLU A 454 -4.89 -11.76 41.27
C GLU A 454 -4.34 -11.80 39.84
N GLU A 455 -4.74 -10.89 38.97
CA GLU A 455 -4.30 -10.80 37.56
C GLU A 455 -2.96 -10.05 37.39
N PHE A 456 -2.56 -9.26 38.42
CA PHE A 456 -1.30 -8.48 38.46
C PHE A 456 -0.17 -9.18 39.21
N GLN A 457 -0.35 -10.43 39.63
CA GLN A 457 0.75 -11.25 40.15
C GLN A 457 1.77 -11.51 39.04
N ALA A 458 2.52 -10.45 38.69
CA ALA A 458 3.73 -10.56 37.90
C ALA A 458 4.60 -11.65 38.55
N ARG A 459 4.74 -12.79 37.84
CA ARG A 459 5.49 -14.00 38.27
C ARG A 459 6.88 -13.73 38.89
N ASP A 460 7.37 -12.50 38.84
CA ASP A 460 8.70 -12.06 39.28
C ASP A 460 8.71 -11.22 40.58
N MET A 461 7.55 -10.95 41.22
CA MET A 461 7.47 -10.06 42.38
C MET A 461 6.94 -10.72 43.65
N THR A 462 6.51 -11.99 43.61
CA THR A 462 6.05 -12.74 44.79
C THR A 462 7.21 -12.91 45.78
N GLY A 463 7.08 -12.30 46.95
CA GLY A 463 8.07 -12.40 48.03
C GLY A 463 9.07 -11.24 48.16
N ILE A 464 8.90 -10.15 47.39
CA ILE A 464 9.76 -8.96 47.50
C ILE A 464 9.18 -8.02 48.57
N GLU A 465 9.90 -7.81 49.66
CA GLU A 465 9.58 -6.76 50.65
C GLU A 465 10.15 -5.41 50.18
N ILE A 466 9.27 -4.44 49.94
CA ILE A 466 9.65 -3.07 49.60
C ILE A 466 9.92 -2.29 50.89
N PRO A 467 11.11 -1.72 51.11
CA PRO A 467 11.41 -0.97 52.34
C PRO A 467 10.54 0.28 52.50
N LYS A 468 10.20 0.65 53.73
CA LYS A 468 9.46 1.90 54.00
C LYS A 468 10.23 3.11 53.45
N GLY A 469 9.54 3.97 52.71
CA GLY A 469 10.12 5.14 52.05
C GLY A 469 10.63 4.89 50.62
N VAL A 470 10.43 3.69 50.08
CA VAL A 470 10.67 3.36 48.66
C VAL A 470 9.32 3.17 48.00
N GLU A 471 9.13 3.83 46.88
CA GLU A 471 8.00 3.60 45.97
C GLU A 471 8.47 3.06 44.63
N VAL A 472 7.72 2.14 44.04
CA VAL A 472 8.04 1.48 42.80
C VAL A 472 6.93 1.71 41.80
N PHE A 473 7.29 2.35 40.70
CA PHE A 473 6.42 2.54 39.55
C PHE A 473 6.88 1.69 38.36
N GLU A 474 5.96 1.00 37.75
CA GLU A 474 6.22 0.32 36.46
C GLU A 474 5.63 1.14 35.30
N LEU A 475 6.47 1.36 34.31
CA LEU A 475 6.15 2.11 33.11
C LEU A 475 5.85 1.13 31.97
N TYR A 476 4.68 1.28 31.34
CA TYR A 476 4.21 0.47 30.24
C TYR A 476 4.17 1.26 28.94
N GLY A 477 4.51 0.62 27.81
CA GLY A 477 4.36 1.19 26.49
C GLY A 477 5.58 1.99 26.04
N SER A 478 5.36 3.01 25.23
CA SER A 478 6.41 3.86 24.66
C SER A 478 6.34 5.27 25.26
N LEU A 479 7.47 5.78 25.75
CA LEU A 479 7.56 7.15 26.25
C LEU A 479 7.84 8.11 25.11
N PHE A 480 6.78 8.67 24.51
CA PHE A 480 6.85 9.67 23.45
C PHE A 480 5.88 10.83 23.75
N PHE A 481 5.88 11.87 22.93
CA PHE A 481 5.15 13.12 23.19
C PHE A 481 3.68 12.93 23.61
N GLY A 482 2.96 11.93 23.06
CA GLY A 482 1.58 11.64 23.39
C GLY A 482 1.36 11.04 24.79
N ALA A 483 2.34 10.30 25.33
CA ALA A 483 2.26 9.64 26.66
C ALA A 483 2.81 10.51 27.81
N VAL A 484 3.56 11.55 27.48
CA VAL A 484 4.28 12.40 28.44
C VAL A 484 3.36 13.03 29.49
N ARG A 485 2.20 13.54 29.07
CA ARG A 485 1.25 14.19 29.97
C ARG A 485 0.67 13.21 30.97
N GLN A 486 0.23 12.06 30.51
CA GLN A 486 -0.35 11.02 31.37
C GLN A 486 0.68 10.48 32.35
N PHE A 487 1.94 10.32 31.92
CA PHE A 487 3.05 9.94 32.77
C PHE A 487 3.27 10.95 33.91
N LYS A 488 3.32 12.26 33.63
CA LYS A 488 3.46 13.29 34.67
C LYS A 488 2.29 13.31 35.67
N GLU A 489 1.07 13.20 35.14
CA GLU A 489 -0.14 13.19 36.01
C GLU A 489 -0.13 11.99 36.93
N SER A 490 0.23 10.79 36.46
CA SER A 490 0.28 9.57 37.27
C SER A 490 1.32 9.62 38.38
N ILE A 491 2.48 10.20 38.15
CA ILE A 491 3.52 10.31 39.21
C ILE A 491 3.18 11.39 40.22
N ARG A 492 2.48 12.47 39.83
CA ARG A 492 2.08 13.55 40.77
C ARG A 492 0.99 13.17 41.74
N VAL A 493 0.21 12.13 41.45
CA VAL A 493 -0.89 11.63 42.32
C VAL A 493 -0.36 10.95 43.60
N VAL A 494 0.93 10.64 43.68
CA VAL A 494 1.54 10.03 44.84
C VAL A 494 1.60 11.03 46.00
N ALA A 495 0.72 10.85 46.98
CA ALA A 495 0.50 11.78 48.08
C ALA A 495 1.66 11.81 49.12
N ALA A 496 2.48 10.78 49.19
CA ALA A 496 3.64 10.72 50.06
C ALA A 496 4.93 10.93 49.26
N LYS A 497 5.76 11.93 49.60
CA LYS A 497 7.07 12.10 48.98
C LYS A 497 7.98 10.93 49.42
N PRO A 498 8.29 9.98 48.49
CA PRO A 498 9.18 8.88 48.81
C PRO A 498 10.60 9.42 49.04
N ARG A 499 11.41 8.70 49.84
CA ARG A 499 12.86 8.98 49.91
C ARG A 499 13.61 8.44 48.68
N VAL A 500 13.10 7.34 48.12
CA VAL A 500 13.63 6.75 46.88
C VAL A 500 12.46 6.34 46.00
N LEU A 501 12.52 6.77 44.74
CA LEU A 501 11.57 6.42 43.67
C LEU A 501 12.23 5.43 42.72
N ILE A 502 11.72 4.22 42.56
CA ILE A 502 12.19 3.25 41.58
C ILE A 502 11.27 3.30 40.35
N LEU A 503 11.84 3.62 39.18
CA LEU A 503 11.14 3.57 37.91
C LEU A 503 11.54 2.28 37.17
N ARG A 504 10.63 1.31 37.12
CA ARG A 504 10.80 0.05 36.42
C ARG A 504 10.43 0.23 34.96
N MET A 505 11.43 0.10 34.03
CA MET A 505 11.26 0.38 32.61
C MET A 505 11.35 -0.89 31.73
N ARG A 506 11.07 -2.07 32.30
CA ARG A 506 11.12 -3.35 31.58
C ARG A 506 10.17 -3.36 30.38
N GLN A 507 9.00 -2.76 30.53
CA GLN A 507 7.94 -2.72 29.51
C GLN A 507 8.04 -1.50 28.59
N VAL A 508 9.06 -0.65 28.78
CA VAL A 508 9.29 0.50 27.89
C VAL A 508 10.03 0.05 26.64
N SER A 509 9.32 0.06 25.52
CA SER A 509 9.84 -0.41 24.21
C SER A 509 10.69 0.65 23.51
N SER A 510 10.35 1.93 23.64
CA SER A 510 11.02 3.06 23.01
C SER A 510 10.84 4.35 23.81
N ILE A 511 11.76 5.30 23.59
CA ILE A 511 11.73 6.65 24.17
C ILE A 511 12.19 7.65 23.10
N ASP A 512 11.50 8.78 23.02
CA ASP A 512 11.85 9.91 22.15
C ASP A 512 12.44 11.09 22.96
N ALA A 513 12.70 12.21 22.28
CA ALA A 513 13.22 13.42 22.93
C ALA A 513 12.26 13.99 23.99
N SER A 514 10.95 13.86 23.78
CA SER A 514 9.92 14.32 24.74
C SER A 514 9.91 13.46 25.99
N GLY A 515 10.03 12.14 25.84
CA GLY A 515 10.17 11.20 26.95
C GLY A 515 11.44 11.45 27.77
N ILE A 516 12.58 11.70 27.12
CA ILE A 516 13.83 12.09 27.82
C ILE A 516 13.63 13.37 28.62
N ARG A 517 13.03 14.40 28.00
CA ARG A 517 12.78 15.69 28.66
C ARG A 517 11.97 15.54 29.94
N VAL A 518 10.93 14.70 29.93
CA VAL A 518 10.11 14.44 31.11
C VAL A 518 10.87 13.70 32.21
N LEU A 519 11.72 12.75 31.83
CA LEU A 519 12.60 12.09 32.82
C LEU A 519 13.63 13.05 33.38
N GLU A 520 14.12 14.03 32.60
CA GLU A 520 15.01 15.09 33.10
C GLU A 520 14.29 16.00 34.11
N GLU A 521 13.07 16.45 33.75
CA GLU A 521 12.25 17.27 34.64
C GLU A 521 11.94 16.53 35.96
N LEU A 522 11.63 15.23 35.87
CA LEU A 522 11.41 14.40 37.07
C LEU A 522 12.69 14.25 37.92
N ALA A 523 13.85 14.12 37.28
CA ALA A 523 15.14 14.07 37.98
C ALA A 523 15.48 15.41 38.65
N GLU A 524 15.13 16.54 38.05
CA GLU A 524 15.27 17.87 38.64
C GLU A 524 14.31 18.07 39.82
N GLU A 525 13.03 17.65 39.69
CA GLU A 525 12.04 17.66 40.78
C GLU A 525 12.50 16.78 41.94
N ALA A 526 13.10 15.60 41.64
CA ALA A 526 13.63 14.71 42.67
C ALA A 526 14.79 15.36 43.45
N ASN A 527 15.73 15.97 42.77
CA ASN A 527 16.84 16.68 43.38
C ASN A 527 16.36 17.86 44.24
N ALA A 528 15.39 18.65 43.75
CA ALA A 528 14.77 19.74 44.51
C ALA A 528 13.93 19.26 45.70
N GLY A 529 13.29 18.10 45.58
CA GLY A 529 12.46 17.47 46.60
C GLY A 529 13.24 16.62 47.61
N GLY A 530 14.55 16.43 47.44
CA GLY A 530 15.43 15.68 48.34
C GLY A 530 15.23 14.16 48.27
N TYR A 531 14.69 13.61 47.16
CA TYR A 531 14.56 12.17 46.95
C TYR A 531 15.40 11.70 45.74
N VAL A 532 15.70 10.40 45.70
CA VAL A 532 16.56 9.80 44.65
C VAL A 532 15.71 8.98 43.70
N ILE A 533 16.02 9.05 42.39
CA ILE A 533 15.39 8.18 41.39
C ILE A 533 16.37 7.07 40.97
N VAL A 534 15.88 5.83 41.01
CA VAL A 534 16.60 4.65 40.54
C VAL A 534 15.84 4.04 39.35
N PHE A 535 16.54 3.84 38.24
CA PHE A 535 16.00 3.23 37.04
C PHE A 535 16.29 1.73 36.99
N SER A 536 15.22 0.91 36.87
CA SER A 536 15.33 -0.55 36.89
C SER A 536 14.95 -1.15 35.55
N ALA A 537 15.69 -2.19 35.12
CA ALA A 537 15.40 -3.03 33.94
C ALA A 537 15.23 -2.25 32.62
N VAL A 538 16.02 -1.19 32.42
CA VAL A 538 15.97 -0.38 31.19
C VAL A 538 16.44 -1.21 29.99
N SER A 539 15.62 -1.28 28.93
CA SER A 539 15.98 -2.01 27.72
C SER A 539 17.22 -1.42 27.04
N ARG A 540 18.00 -2.26 26.33
CA ARG A 540 19.25 -1.80 25.65
C ARG A 540 19.01 -0.68 24.64
N SER A 541 17.85 -0.65 24.00
CA SER A 541 17.46 0.38 23.02
C SER A 541 17.23 1.72 23.73
N VAL A 542 16.46 1.73 24.79
CA VAL A 542 16.12 2.91 25.60
C VAL A 542 17.38 3.44 26.30
N TYR A 543 18.17 2.57 26.93
CA TYR A 543 19.44 2.96 27.60
C TYR A 543 20.41 3.63 26.64
N ARG A 544 20.48 3.17 25.38
CA ARG A 544 21.33 3.80 24.35
C ARG A 544 20.91 5.23 24.07
N VAL A 545 19.59 5.49 23.95
CA VAL A 545 19.06 6.85 23.73
C VAL A 545 19.37 7.71 24.95
N MET A 546 19.07 7.24 26.16
CA MET A 546 19.37 7.95 27.42
C MET A 546 20.86 8.32 27.55
N ARG A 547 21.75 7.42 27.13
CA ARG A 547 23.20 7.69 27.12
C ARG A 547 23.61 8.70 26.04
N GLN A 548 23.03 8.60 24.85
CA GLN A 548 23.33 9.53 23.75
C GLN A 548 22.89 10.97 24.06
N THR A 549 21.84 11.14 24.86
CA THR A 549 21.34 12.46 25.29
C THR A 549 22.04 13.00 26.55
N GLY A 550 22.97 12.26 27.15
CA GLY A 550 23.64 12.67 28.38
C GLY A 550 22.82 12.45 29.66
N PHE A 551 21.60 11.91 29.55
CA PHE A 551 20.71 11.68 30.69
C PHE A 551 21.31 10.74 31.74
N VAL A 552 22.01 9.68 31.30
CA VAL A 552 22.65 8.70 32.21
C VAL A 552 23.76 9.35 33.06
N GLU A 553 24.48 10.27 32.49
CA GLU A 553 25.53 11.04 33.17
C GLU A 553 24.92 12.05 34.16
N LYS A 554 23.80 12.69 33.80
CA LYS A 554 23.07 13.65 34.65
C LYS A 554 22.48 12.99 35.93
N VAL A 555 21.87 11.83 35.79
CA VAL A 555 21.28 11.06 36.88
C VAL A 555 22.33 10.27 37.69
N GLY A 556 23.45 9.94 37.04
CA GLY A 556 24.50 9.10 37.59
C GLY A 556 24.31 7.61 37.30
N ARG A 557 25.33 6.97 36.73
CA ARG A 557 25.30 5.55 36.31
C ARG A 557 24.97 4.58 37.46
N LYS A 558 25.31 4.93 38.70
CA LYS A 558 25.03 4.13 39.89
C LYS A 558 23.52 3.96 40.18
N ASN A 559 22.67 4.83 39.64
CA ASN A 559 21.24 4.79 39.82
C ASN A 559 20.53 3.98 38.70
N PHE A 560 21.28 3.24 37.86
CA PHE A 560 20.72 2.34 36.84
C PHE A 560 20.99 0.89 37.24
N ALA A 561 19.91 0.13 37.49
CA ALA A 561 19.93 -1.28 37.87
C ALA A 561 19.48 -2.19 36.71
N GLY A 562 20.09 -3.37 36.61
CA GLY A 562 19.72 -4.36 35.61
C GLY A 562 18.36 -5.02 35.84
N ASP A 563 17.95 -5.09 37.14
CA ASP A 563 16.71 -5.71 37.57
C ASP A 563 16.18 -5.02 38.84
N ILE A 564 15.01 -5.44 39.32
CA ILE A 564 14.34 -4.84 40.50
C ILE A 564 15.10 -5.15 41.78
N PHE A 565 15.73 -6.33 41.91
CA PHE A 565 16.47 -6.71 43.12
C PHE A 565 17.68 -5.80 43.31
N THR A 566 18.44 -5.60 42.26
CA THR A 566 19.57 -4.66 42.24
C THR A 566 19.11 -3.22 42.53
N ALA A 567 17.94 -2.80 42.02
CA ALA A 567 17.39 -1.48 42.29
C ALA A 567 17.02 -1.30 43.75
N LEU A 568 16.44 -2.30 44.42
CA LEU A 568 16.13 -2.29 45.84
C LEU A 568 17.39 -2.25 46.72
N VAL A 569 18.47 -2.91 46.32
CA VAL A 569 19.78 -2.80 47.00
C VAL A 569 20.31 -1.38 46.95
N ILE A 570 20.27 -0.75 45.73
CA ILE A 570 20.65 0.65 45.54
C ILE A 570 19.77 1.57 46.39
N ALA A 571 18.45 1.32 46.43
CA ALA A 571 17.51 2.09 47.24
C ALA A 571 17.82 2.01 48.73
N LYS A 572 18.14 0.82 49.26
CA LYS A 572 18.56 0.65 50.68
C LYS A 572 19.83 1.43 50.98
N GLN A 573 20.84 1.42 50.09
CA GLN A 573 22.07 2.20 50.27
C GLN A 573 21.78 3.70 50.38
N HIS A 574 20.81 4.22 49.63
CA HIS A 574 20.38 5.62 49.71
C HIS A 574 19.59 5.92 50.98
N LEU A 575 18.80 4.98 51.48
CA LEU A 575 18.07 5.14 52.77
C LEU A 575 19.00 5.16 53.96
N ASP A 576 20.10 4.38 53.94
CA ASP A 576 21.07 4.24 55.02
C ASP A 576 22.16 5.33 54.99
N SER A 577 22.25 6.13 53.93
CA SER A 577 23.22 7.20 53.79
C SER A 577 22.98 8.37 54.76
N PRO A 578 23.98 8.89 55.48
CA PRO A 578 23.80 9.96 56.50
C PRO A 578 23.24 11.28 55.94
N ALA A 579 23.41 11.56 54.64
CA ALA A 579 22.85 12.75 53.99
C ALA A 579 21.30 12.74 53.88
N ALA A 580 20.62 11.67 54.31
CA ALA A 580 19.16 11.51 54.32
C ALA A 580 18.53 11.75 55.69
N LYS A 581 19.33 12.21 56.70
CA LYS A 581 18.86 12.44 58.08
C LYS A 581 18.71 13.92 58.45
N GLN A 582 18.82 14.85 57.49
CA GLN A 582 18.53 16.27 57.68
C GLN A 582 17.23 16.72 57.03
#